data_c45e839ad15eca92e7dd485d94041c51
#
_entry.id   c45e839ad15eca92e7dd485d94041c51
#
_cell.length_a   1.000
_cell.length_b   1.000
_cell.length_c   1.000
_cell.angle_alpha   90.00
_cell.angle_beta   90.00
_cell.angle_gamma   90.00
#
_symmetry.space_group_name_H-M   'P 1'
#
loop_
_entity.id
_entity.type
_entity.pdbx_description
1 polymer ?
#
loop_
_entity_poly.entity_id
_entity_poly.type
_entity_poly.pdbx_seq_one_letter_code
_entity_poly.pdbx_strand_id
1 'polypeptide(L)'
;IILGDGMADWPVASLGGKTLLQYAQTPNMDKLARLGRTGMLKTVPMGFHPGSEVANTAILGYNLKEVYEGRGSLEAASIGYELQPGDMAMRCNLICVADGRIKNHSAGHITTEEADVLIRFLQEELAKDEQFANVTLTTGIQYRHLLVIKGGDKRLRCTAPHDVPGQEFMPLLVKPKLMEAQPTADLINRMILRSQELL
;
A
#
# COMPACT_ATOMS: atom_id res chain seq x y z
N ILE A 1 4.85 -1.98 -23.50
CA ILE A 1 5.00 -0.70 -22.76
C ILE A 1 6.34 -0.74 -22.06
N ILE A 2 7.15 0.29 -22.20
CA ILE A 2 8.37 0.50 -21.40
C ILE A 2 8.12 1.74 -20.56
N LEU A 3 8.17 1.60 -19.24
CA LEU A 3 7.94 2.66 -18.27
C LEU A 3 9.27 3.08 -17.64
N GLY A 4 9.69 4.32 -17.90
CA GLY A 4 10.84 4.94 -17.22
C GLY A 4 10.38 5.61 -15.93
N ASP A 5 10.19 4.80 -14.87
CA ASP A 5 9.79 5.31 -13.55
C ASP A 5 10.93 6.12 -12.92
N GLY A 6 10.60 7.26 -12.30
CA GLY A 6 11.56 8.15 -11.65
C GLY A 6 12.49 8.92 -12.59
N MET A 7 12.24 8.93 -13.91
CA MET A 7 13.09 9.64 -14.88
C MET A 7 12.76 11.14 -14.97
N ALA A 8 11.55 11.56 -14.63
CA ALA A 8 11.16 12.96 -14.63
C ALA A 8 11.72 13.68 -13.39
N ASP A 9 12.29 14.87 -13.62
CA ASP A 9 12.85 15.68 -12.55
C ASP A 9 12.79 17.18 -12.91
N TRP A 10 13.05 18.01 -11.92
CA TRP A 10 13.15 19.46 -12.08
C TRP A 10 14.48 19.87 -12.68
N PRO A 11 14.56 21.06 -13.34
CA PRO A 11 15.83 21.60 -13.81
C PRO A 11 16.82 21.81 -12.66
N VAL A 12 18.07 21.37 -12.86
CA VAL A 12 19.15 21.42 -11.87
C VAL A 12 20.10 22.58 -12.20
N ALA A 13 20.27 23.52 -11.26
CA ALA A 13 21.08 24.71 -11.49
C ALA A 13 22.55 24.39 -11.86
N SER A 14 23.18 23.42 -11.21
CA SER A 14 24.55 22.98 -11.51
C SER A 14 24.72 22.35 -12.90
N LEU A 15 23.61 21.94 -13.54
CA LEU A 15 23.58 21.42 -14.92
C LEU A 15 23.16 22.47 -15.96
N GLY A 16 23.30 23.75 -15.62
CA GLY A 16 22.90 24.86 -16.49
C GLY A 16 21.39 24.97 -16.69
N GLY A 17 20.59 24.60 -15.69
CA GLY A 17 19.13 24.66 -15.75
C GLY A 17 18.50 23.53 -16.58
N LYS A 18 19.23 22.47 -16.87
CA LYS A 18 18.71 21.29 -17.57
C LYS A 18 18.14 20.27 -16.59
N THR A 19 17.13 19.51 -17.02
CA THR A 19 16.72 18.31 -16.33
C THR A 19 17.76 17.20 -16.50
N LEU A 20 17.71 16.14 -15.68
CA LEU A 20 18.61 15.01 -15.80
C LEU A 20 18.50 14.34 -17.18
N LEU A 21 17.29 14.17 -17.73
CA LEU A 21 17.06 13.65 -19.08
C LEU A 21 17.63 14.55 -20.17
N GLN A 22 17.55 15.87 -20.03
CA GLN A 22 18.14 16.81 -20.98
C GLN A 22 19.68 16.81 -20.92
N TYR A 23 20.25 16.44 -19.79
CA TYR A 23 21.69 16.39 -19.59
C TYR A 23 22.28 15.03 -20.00
N ALA A 24 21.57 13.96 -19.79
CA ALA A 24 21.98 12.60 -20.13
C ALA A 24 22.08 12.39 -21.64
N GLN A 25 23.03 11.56 -22.05
CA GLN A 25 23.14 11.12 -23.46
C GLN A 25 22.22 9.93 -23.68
N THR A 26 21.08 10.15 -24.32
CA THR A 26 20.03 9.14 -24.54
C THR A 26 19.71 8.94 -26.04
N PRO A 27 20.71 8.56 -26.88
CA PRO A 27 20.56 8.59 -28.35
C PRO A 27 19.44 7.69 -28.86
N ASN A 28 19.16 6.56 -28.22
CA ASN A 28 18.08 5.66 -28.62
C ASN A 28 16.70 6.22 -28.24
N MET A 29 16.55 6.80 -27.04
CA MET A 29 15.32 7.46 -26.64
C MET A 29 15.04 8.69 -27.51
N ASP A 30 16.07 9.49 -27.79
CA ASP A 30 15.99 10.65 -28.67
C ASP A 30 15.56 10.27 -30.07
N LYS A 31 16.08 9.14 -30.57
CA LYS A 31 15.66 8.60 -31.88
C LYS A 31 14.19 8.20 -31.88
N LEU A 32 13.73 7.50 -30.85
CA LEU A 32 12.33 7.11 -30.71
C LEU A 32 11.40 8.33 -30.58
N ALA A 33 11.79 9.34 -29.82
CA ALA A 33 11.03 10.57 -29.69
C ALA A 33 10.91 11.34 -31.02
N ARG A 34 11.99 11.37 -31.81
CA ARG A 34 11.98 12.03 -33.13
C ARG A 34 11.17 11.28 -34.18
N LEU A 35 11.18 9.95 -34.15
CA LEU A 35 10.47 9.11 -35.12
C LEU A 35 9.03 8.80 -34.73
N GLY A 36 8.72 8.92 -33.46
CA GLY A 36 7.42 8.62 -32.90
C GLY A 36 6.52 9.85 -32.75
N ARG A 37 5.47 9.67 -31.98
CA ARG A 37 4.60 10.77 -31.50
C ARG A 37 4.78 10.91 -30.01
N THR A 38 4.98 12.14 -29.55
CA THR A 38 5.12 12.47 -28.14
C THR A 38 3.89 13.25 -27.66
N GLY A 39 3.60 13.16 -26.38
CA GLY A 39 2.49 13.87 -25.77
C GLY A 39 2.53 13.77 -24.27
N MET A 40 1.55 14.41 -23.62
CA MET A 40 1.36 14.36 -22.16
C MET A 40 0.24 13.38 -21.82
N LEU A 41 0.52 12.48 -20.89
CA LEU A 41 -0.45 11.55 -20.33
C LEU A 41 -0.70 11.87 -18.87
N LYS A 42 -1.97 12.06 -18.49
CA LYS A 42 -2.36 12.21 -17.09
C LYS A 42 -2.48 10.84 -16.45
N THR A 43 -1.43 10.40 -15.78
CA THR A 43 -1.34 9.06 -15.20
C THR A 43 -2.08 8.93 -13.85
N VAL A 44 -2.28 10.05 -13.13
CA VAL A 44 -3.08 10.10 -11.90
C VAL A 44 -4.28 11.00 -12.14
N PRO A 45 -5.48 10.45 -12.43
CA PRO A 45 -6.70 11.23 -12.58
C PRO A 45 -7.09 11.96 -11.29
N MET A 46 -7.86 13.04 -11.43
CA MET A 46 -8.34 13.82 -10.30
C MET A 46 -9.21 12.95 -9.37
N GLY A 47 -8.95 13.06 -8.06
CA GLY A 47 -9.66 12.29 -7.03
C GLY A 47 -8.98 10.98 -6.62
N PHE A 48 -7.89 10.60 -7.29
CA PHE A 48 -7.07 9.45 -6.90
C PHE A 48 -5.80 9.88 -6.18
N HIS A 49 -5.39 9.07 -5.20
CA HIS A 49 -4.11 9.25 -4.50
C HIS A 49 -2.95 8.96 -5.47
N PRO A 50 -1.88 9.77 -5.49
CA PRO A 50 -0.70 9.47 -6.29
C PRO A 50 -0.01 8.21 -5.77
N GLY A 51 0.03 7.19 -6.63
CA GLY A 51 0.64 5.90 -6.35
C GLY A 51 0.90 5.14 -7.64
N SER A 52 1.92 4.27 -7.62
CA SER A 52 2.31 3.49 -8.80
C SER A 52 1.18 2.58 -9.30
N GLU A 53 0.37 2.04 -8.41
CA GLU A 53 -0.79 1.21 -8.76
C GLU A 53 -1.86 1.99 -9.53
N VAL A 54 -2.12 3.23 -9.13
CA VAL A 54 -3.04 4.13 -9.84
C VAL A 54 -2.49 4.51 -11.21
N ALA A 55 -1.23 4.95 -11.24
CA ALA A 55 -0.57 5.39 -12.47
C ALA A 55 -0.44 4.24 -13.49
N ASN A 56 -0.01 3.06 -13.05
CA ASN A 56 0.14 1.90 -13.93
C ASN A 56 -1.20 1.42 -14.49
N THR A 57 -2.25 1.40 -13.67
CA THR A 57 -3.60 1.04 -14.12
C THR A 57 -4.10 2.02 -15.20
N ALA A 58 -3.85 3.33 -14.99
CA ALA A 58 -4.19 4.35 -16.00
C ALA A 58 -3.36 4.20 -17.29
N ILE A 59 -2.05 3.95 -17.18
CA ILE A 59 -1.14 3.75 -18.34
C ILE A 59 -1.57 2.53 -19.16
N LEU A 60 -2.06 1.47 -18.50
CA LEU A 60 -2.58 0.28 -19.17
C LEU A 60 -3.96 0.50 -19.82
N GLY A 61 -4.58 1.67 -19.65
CA GLY A 61 -5.82 2.05 -20.30
C GLY A 61 -7.10 1.65 -19.55
N TYR A 62 -6.99 1.21 -18.31
CA TYR A 62 -8.15 0.88 -17.51
C TYR A 62 -8.83 2.13 -16.93
N ASN A 63 -10.16 2.09 -16.84
CA ASN A 63 -10.93 3.12 -16.15
C ASN A 63 -10.84 2.91 -14.64
N LEU A 64 -10.02 3.72 -13.98
CA LEU A 64 -9.79 3.63 -12.54
C LEU A 64 -11.07 3.76 -11.69
N LYS A 65 -12.07 4.50 -12.16
CA LYS A 65 -13.35 4.63 -11.44
C LYS A 65 -14.15 3.32 -11.39
N GLU A 66 -13.90 2.43 -12.32
CA GLU A 66 -14.59 1.13 -12.44
C GLU A 66 -13.79 -0.01 -11.82
N VAL A 67 -12.46 0.02 -11.96
CA VAL A 67 -11.63 -1.15 -11.62
C VAL A 67 -10.77 -0.97 -10.38
N TYR A 68 -10.54 0.26 -9.90
CA TYR A 68 -9.64 0.48 -8.78
C TYR A 68 -10.35 0.39 -7.44
N GLU A 69 -10.13 -0.69 -6.73
CA GLU A 69 -10.70 -0.98 -5.40
C GLU A 69 -9.68 -0.78 -4.25
N GLY A 70 -8.52 -0.20 -4.53
CA GLY A 70 -7.44 -0.02 -3.57
C GLY A 70 -6.33 -1.07 -3.69
N ARG A 71 -5.33 -0.99 -2.81
CA ARG A 71 -4.15 -1.88 -2.85
C ARG A 71 -4.45 -3.31 -2.40
N GLY A 72 -5.45 -3.53 -1.56
CA GLY A 72 -5.74 -4.84 -0.98
C GLY A 72 -5.99 -5.92 -2.02
N SER A 73 -6.80 -5.62 -3.04
CA SER A 73 -7.08 -6.55 -4.14
C SER A 73 -5.84 -6.87 -4.99
N LEU A 74 -4.96 -5.90 -5.19
CA LEU A 74 -3.71 -6.08 -5.93
C LEU A 74 -2.71 -6.92 -5.13
N GLU A 75 -2.58 -6.68 -3.82
CA GLU A 75 -1.75 -7.51 -2.92
C GLU A 75 -2.27 -8.96 -2.88
N ALA A 76 -3.60 -9.16 -2.78
CA ALA A 76 -4.20 -10.49 -2.85
C ALA A 76 -3.83 -11.21 -4.15
N ALA A 77 -4.02 -10.56 -5.29
CA ALA A 77 -3.68 -11.13 -6.59
C ALA A 77 -2.18 -11.45 -6.71
N SER A 78 -1.30 -10.59 -6.15
CA SER A 78 0.16 -10.76 -6.23
C SER A 78 0.68 -12.00 -5.49
N ILE A 79 -0.03 -12.45 -4.45
CA ILE A 79 0.32 -13.65 -3.67
C ILE A 79 -0.56 -14.85 -4.01
N GLY A 80 -1.42 -14.74 -5.04
CA GLY A 80 -2.33 -15.80 -5.46
C GLY A 80 -3.49 -16.08 -4.50
N TYR A 81 -3.87 -15.09 -3.67
CA TYR A 81 -5.02 -15.21 -2.77
C TYR A 81 -6.32 -14.90 -3.53
N GLU A 82 -7.24 -15.85 -3.56
CA GLU A 82 -8.54 -15.71 -4.22
C GLU A 82 -9.56 -15.06 -3.26
N LEU A 83 -9.89 -13.80 -3.50
CA LEU A 83 -10.92 -13.08 -2.77
C LEU A 83 -12.31 -13.61 -3.16
N GLN A 84 -13.17 -13.82 -2.17
CA GLN A 84 -14.56 -14.22 -2.38
C GLN A 84 -15.48 -12.97 -2.39
N PRO A 85 -16.67 -13.06 -3.01
CA PRO A 85 -17.64 -11.99 -2.95
C PRO A 85 -17.96 -11.59 -1.50
N GLY A 86 -17.82 -10.30 -1.18
CA GLY A 86 -18.01 -9.77 0.17
C GLY A 86 -16.76 -9.73 1.03
N ASP A 87 -15.63 -10.24 0.55
CA ASP A 87 -14.35 -10.07 1.25
C ASP A 87 -13.84 -8.62 1.11
N MET A 88 -13.38 -8.06 2.22
CA MET A 88 -12.62 -6.82 2.23
C MET A 88 -11.14 -7.15 2.40
N ALA A 89 -10.31 -6.77 1.43
CA ALA A 89 -8.87 -6.96 1.48
C ALA A 89 -8.13 -5.66 1.74
N MET A 90 -7.12 -5.70 2.58
CA MET A 90 -6.25 -4.57 2.90
C MET A 90 -4.79 -4.99 2.90
N ARG A 91 -3.92 -4.12 2.42
CA ARG A 91 -2.50 -4.24 2.73
C ARG A 91 -2.29 -4.00 4.24
N CYS A 92 -1.63 -4.92 4.89
CA CYS A 92 -1.26 -4.87 6.30
C CYS A 92 0.27 -4.82 6.42
N ASN A 93 0.81 -3.99 7.30
CA ASN A 93 2.25 -3.86 7.47
C ASN A 93 2.65 -4.23 8.90
N LEU A 94 3.74 -5.00 9.05
CA LEU A 94 4.48 -5.05 10.30
C LEU A 94 5.27 -3.74 10.47
N ILE A 95 5.20 -3.15 11.64
CA ILE A 95 5.90 -1.90 11.98
C ILE A 95 6.54 -2.01 13.36
N CYS A 96 7.55 -1.19 13.65
CA CYS A 96 8.06 -1.05 15.02
C CYS A 96 7.37 0.12 15.70
N VAL A 97 6.79 -0.14 16.87
CA VAL A 97 6.28 0.88 17.78
C VAL A 97 7.13 0.84 19.05
N ALA A 98 7.64 1.98 19.50
CA ALA A 98 8.35 2.12 20.76
C ALA A 98 7.91 3.42 21.44
N ASP A 99 7.74 3.37 22.75
CA ASP A 99 7.27 4.51 23.56
C ASP A 99 5.96 5.12 23.01
N GLY A 100 5.05 4.27 22.50
CA GLY A 100 3.79 4.68 21.91
C GLY A 100 3.90 5.41 20.57
N ARG A 101 5.08 5.38 19.90
CA ARG A 101 5.36 6.08 18.65
C ARG A 101 5.80 5.13 17.55
N ILE A 102 5.45 5.46 16.30
CA ILE A 102 5.91 4.73 15.12
C ILE A 102 7.41 4.97 14.94
N LYS A 103 8.21 3.98 15.30
CA LYS A 103 9.67 4.03 15.25
C LYS A 103 10.21 3.68 13.88
N ASN A 104 9.62 2.68 13.25
CA ASN A 104 10.02 2.22 11.92
C ASN A 104 8.83 1.60 11.18
N HIS A 105 8.55 2.07 9.98
CA HIS A 105 7.41 1.65 9.16
C HIS A 105 7.61 0.32 8.43
N SER A 106 8.83 -0.21 8.43
CA SER A 106 9.22 -1.45 7.75
C SER A 106 9.73 -2.53 8.73
N ALA A 107 9.37 -2.42 10.02
CA ALA A 107 9.82 -3.33 11.08
C ALA A 107 11.36 -3.55 11.09
N GLY A 108 12.15 -2.45 10.89
CA GLY A 108 13.60 -2.54 10.86
C GLY A 108 14.15 -3.23 9.60
N HIS A 109 13.41 -3.19 8.49
CA HIS A 109 13.72 -3.94 7.25
C HIS A 109 13.67 -5.45 7.45
N ILE A 110 12.66 -5.92 8.19
CA ILE A 110 12.42 -7.35 8.45
C ILE A 110 12.45 -8.16 7.14
N THR A 111 13.06 -9.33 7.17
CA THR A 111 13.07 -10.24 6.03
C THR A 111 11.71 -10.92 5.84
N THR A 112 11.48 -11.52 4.68
CA THR A 112 10.22 -12.23 4.41
C THR A 112 10.09 -13.46 5.33
N GLU A 113 11.19 -14.16 5.57
CA GLU A 113 11.25 -15.37 6.41
C GLU A 113 10.93 -15.06 7.88
N GLU A 114 11.50 -13.99 8.43
CA GLU A 114 11.20 -13.53 9.80
C GLU A 114 9.75 -13.06 9.92
N ALA A 115 9.27 -12.30 8.94
CA ALA A 115 7.91 -11.81 8.91
C ALA A 115 6.87 -12.94 8.78
N ASP A 116 7.18 -14.00 8.02
CA ASP A 116 6.31 -15.18 7.88
C ASP A 116 6.07 -15.85 9.25
N VAL A 117 7.11 -16.00 10.05
CA VAL A 117 6.97 -16.56 11.41
C VAL A 117 6.02 -15.73 12.27
N LEU A 118 6.18 -14.40 12.24
CA LEU A 118 5.35 -13.48 13.04
C LEU A 118 3.90 -13.46 12.56
N ILE A 119 3.68 -13.42 11.26
CA ILE A 119 2.31 -13.38 10.69
C ILE A 119 1.56 -14.68 10.94
N ARG A 120 2.21 -15.84 10.80
CA ARG A 120 1.59 -17.15 11.12
C ARG A 120 1.26 -17.25 12.60
N PHE A 121 2.18 -16.85 13.47
CA PHE A 121 1.94 -16.80 14.91
C PHE A 121 0.73 -15.89 15.23
N LEU A 122 0.69 -14.68 14.68
CA LEU A 122 -0.45 -13.78 14.86
C LEU A 122 -1.76 -14.39 14.37
N GLN A 123 -1.76 -15.02 13.19
CA GLN A 123 -2.95 -15.68 12.64
C GLN A 123 -3.44 -16.80 13.57
N GLU A 124 -2.53 -17.62 14.10
CA GLU A 124 -2.86 -18.70 15.04
C GLU A 124 -3.42 -18.17 16.36
N GLU A 125 -2.82 -17.11 16.91
CA GLU A 125 -3.30 -16.51 18.16
C GLU A 125 -4.65 -15.79 18.00
N LEU A 126 -4.84 -15.06 16.91
CA LEU A 126 -6.12 -14.41 16.61
C LEU A 126 -7.24 -15.42 16.36
N ALA A 127 -6.94 -16.56 15.71
CA ALA A 127 -7.93 -17.60 15.46
C ALA A 127 -8.50 -18.28 16.73
N LYS A 128 -7.83 -18.12 17.88
CA LYS A 128 -8.32 -18.63 19.17
C LYS A 128 -9.46 -17.79 19.75
N ASP A 129 -9.68 -16.58 19.25
CA ASP A 129 -10.67 -15.64 19.72
C ASP A 129 -11.78 -15.47 18.69
N GLU A 130 -13.02 -15.83 19.06
CA GLU A 130 -14.18 -15.78 18.17
C GLU A 130 -14.43 -14.39 17.56
N GLN A 131 -14.02 -13.31 18.20
CA GLN A 131 -14.15 -11.97 17.66
C GLN A 131 -13.37 -11.77 16.35
N PHE A 132 -12.34 -12.58 16.07
CA PHE A 132 -11.53 -12.55 14.87
C PHE A 132 -11.82 -13.70 13.88
N ALA A 133 -12.92 -14.43 14.06
CA ALA A 133 -13.27 -15.60 13.23
C ALA A 133 -13.42 -15.26 11.73
N ASN A 134 -13.70 -14.00 11.41
CA ASN A 134 -13.81 -13.51 10.03
C ASN A 134 -12.55 -12.82 9.50
N VAL A 135 -11.44 -12.88 10.26
CA VAL A 135 -10.16 -12.24 9.92
C VAL A 135 -9.17 -13.28 9.42
N THR A 136 -8.50 -12.97 8.32
CA THR A 136 -7.39 -13.77 7.80
C THR A 136 -6.18 -12.89 7.54
N LEU A 137 -5.03 -13.25 8.11
CA LEU A 137 -3.73 -12.67 7.82
C LEU A 137 -2.93 -13.61 6.94
N THR A 138 -2.34 -13.10 5.87
CA THR A 138 -1.51 -13.89 4.95
C THR A 138 -0.18 -13.18 4.72
N THR A 139 0.91 -13.95 4.80
CA THR A 139 2.26 -13.44 4.58
C THR A 139 2.42 -12.95 3.15
N GLY A 140 2.99 -11.76 3.01
CA GLY A 140 3.43 -11.20 1.74
C GLY A 140 4.96 -11.11 1.69
N ILE A 141 5.49 -9.96 1.27
CA ILE A 141 6.94 -9.75 1.12
C ILE A 141 7.44 -8.77 2.18
N GLN A 142 8.47 -9.18 2.94
CA GLN A 142 9.08 -8.37 4.00
C GLN A 142 8.01 -7.91 5.01
N TYR A 143 7.91 -6.61 5.26
CA TYR A 143 6.95 -6.02 6.20
C TYR A 143 5.52 -5.90 5.64
N ARG A 144 5.25 -6.29 4.39
CA ARG A 144 3.97 -6.12 3.68
C ARG A 144 3.20 -7.41 3.61
N HIS A 145 2.00 -7.42 4.13
CA HIS A 145 1.14 -8.59 4.26
C HIS A 145 -0.28 -8.26 3.81
N LEU A 146 -1.11 -9.28 3.70
CA LEU A 146 -2.52 -9.17 3.36
C LEU A 146 -3.38 -9.42 4.60
N LEU A 147 -4.31 -8.51 4.85
CA LEU A 147 -5.43 -8.70 5.77
C LEU A 147 -6.71 -8.84 4.96
N VAL A 148 -7.46 -9.91 5.22
CA VAL A 148 -8.81 -10.13 4.64
C VAL A 148 -9.82 -10.21 5.78
N ILE A 149 -10.94 -9.49 5.64
CA ILE A 149 -12.06 -9.52 6.57
C ILE A 149 -13.32 -9.88 5.78
N LYS A 150 -13.92 -11.01 6.09
CA LYS A 150 -15.20 -11.44 5.49
C LYS A 150 -16.31 -10.51 5.97
N GLY A 151 -17.05 -9.92 5.03
CA GLY A 151 -18.12 -8.98 5.34
C GLY A 151 -17.62 -7.63 5.88
N GLY A 152 -16.33 -7.32 5.73
CA GLY A 152 -15.77 -6.04 6.15
C GLY A 152 -16.23 -4.86 5.30
N ASP A 153 -16.36 -3.69 5.90
CA ASP A 153 -16.71 -2.46 5.21
C ASP A 153 -15.47 -1.66 4.84
N LYS A 154 -15.23 -1.46 3.53
CA LYS A 154 -14.06 -0.74 2.99
C LYS A 154 -14.07 0.76 3.21
N ARG A 155 -15.16 1.35 3.68
CA ARG A 155 -15.32 2.79 3.91
C ARG A 155 -14.57 3.27 5.15
N LEU A 156 -13.27 3.00 5.19
CA LEU A 156 -12.36 3.29 6.28
C LEU A 156 -11.35 4.39 5.91
N ARG A 157 -10.85 5.06 6.93
CA ARG A 157 -9.69 5.95 6.83
C ARG A 157 -8.53 5.29 7.58
N CYS A 158 -7.48 4.97 6.85
CA CYS A 158 -6.24 4.42 7.38
C CYS A 158 -5.10 5.41 7.13
N THR A 159 -4.15 5.47 8.06
CA THR A 159 -2.94 6.29 7.91
C THR A 159 -1.78 5.37 7.54
N ALA A 160 -1.08 5.67 6.46
CA ALA A 160 0.08 4.90 6.06
C ALA A 160 1.26 5.17 6.99
N PRO A 161 1.88 4.15 7.62
CA PRO A 161 2.92 4.37 8.62
C PRO A 161 4.16 5.12 8.11
N HIS A 162 4.47 5.02 6.83
CA HIS A 162 5.60 5.73 6.21
C HIS A 162 5.39 7.24 6.06
N ASP A 163 4.15 7.72 6.14
CA ASP A 163 3.83 9.15 6.07
C ASP A 163 3.92 9.84 7.44
N VAL A 164 4.02 9.06 8.53
CA VAL A 164 3.91 9.55 9.91
C VAL A 164 5.01 9.02 10.84
N PRO A 165 6.28 9.00 10.43
CA PRO A 165 7.36 8.51 11.28
C PRO A 165 7.48 9.37 12.55
N GLY A 166 7.69 8.73 13.70
CA GLY A 166 7.86 9.38 15.00
C GLY A 166 6.57 9.88 15.64
N GLN A 167 5.42 9.81 14.98
CA GLN A 167 4.13 10.21 15.55
C GLN A 167 3.59 9.17 16.54
N GLU A 168 2.75 9.61 17.46
CA GLU A 168 2.01 8.72 18.35
C GLU A 168 1.06 7.85 17.54
N PHE A 169 1.06 6.53 17.81
CA PHE A 169 0.27 5.60 16.98
C PHE A 169 -1.21 5.56 17.35
N MET A 170 -1.57 5.76 18.62
CA MET A 170 -2.95 5.70 19.08
C MET A 170 -3.93 6.62 18.33
N PRO A 171 -3.59 7.91 18.06
CA PRO A 171 -4.45 8.79 17.27
C PRO A 171 -4.58 8.37 15.80
N LEU A 172 -3.68 7.50 15.30
CA LEU A 172 -3.59 7.05 13.91
C LEU A 172 -4.35 5.74 13.66
N LEU A 173 -4.98 5.18 14.67
CA LEU A 173 -5.85 4.02 14.54
C LEU A 173 -6.93 4.25 13.47
N VAL A 174 -7.43 3.15 12.90
CA VAL A 174 -8.41 3.17 11.81
C VAL A 174 -9.70 3.87 12.25
N LYS A 175 -10.23 4.73 11.38
CA LYS A 175 -11.48 5.47 11.61
C LYS A 175 -12.47 5.17 10.49
N PRO A 176 -13.77 5.02 10.81
CA PRO A 176 -14.79 4.88 9.78
C PRO A 176 -14.98 6.21 9.03
N LYS A 177 -15.29 6.12 7.74
CA LYS A 177 -15.77 7.26 6.95
C LYS A 177 -17.27 7.47 7.10
N LEU A 178 -17.99 6.39 7.41
CA LEU A 178 -19.42 6.36 7.66
C LEU A 178 -19.70 5.46 8.88
N MET A 179 -20.78 5.71 9.61
CA MET A 179 -21.11 4.98 10.84
C MET A 179 -21.26 3.47 10.65
N GLU A 180 -21.74 3.03 9.48
CA GLU A 180 -21.90 1.61 9.17
C GLU A 180 -20.56 0.87 9.14
N ALA A 181 -19.46 1.56 8.86
CA ALA A 181 -18.11 1.00 8.87
C ALA A 181 -17.46 0.94 10.27
N GLN A 182 -18.14 1.47 11.31
CA GLN A 182 -17.59 1.46 12.68
C GLN A 182 -17.24 0.06 13.19
N PRO A 183 -18.08 -0.99 13.01
CA PRO A 183 -17.71 -2.34 13.48
C PRO A 183 -16.43 -2.87 12.85
N THR A 184 -16.20 -2.60 11.56
CA THR A 184 -14.96 -2.99 10.87
C THR A 184 -13.75 -2.21 11.39
N ALA A 185 -13.89 -0.90 11.62
CA ALA A 185 -12.83 -0.08 12.20
C ALA A 185 -12.45 -0.59 13.60
N ASP A 186 -13.43 -0.89 14.44
CA ASP A 186 -13.21 -1.40 15.80
C ASP A 186 -12.54 -2.78 15.80
N LEU A 187 -12.95 -3.66 14.88
CA LEU A 187 -12.33 -4.98 14.72
C LEU A 187 -10.84 -4.85 14.37
N ILE A 188 -10.50 -4.02 13.39
CA ILE A 188 -9.12 -3.78 12.97
C ILE A 188 -8.30 -3.16 14.12
N ASN A 189 -8.87 -2.21 14.84
CA ASN A 189 -8.18 -1.56 15.95
C ASN A 189 -7.91 -2.54 17.10
N ARG A 190 -8.86 -3.40 17.44
CA ARG A 190 -8.64 -4.48 18.42
C ARG A 190 -7.54 -5.43 17.96
N MET A 191 -7.53 -5.81 16.66
CA MET A 191 -6.47 -6.65 16.10
C MET A 191 -5.10 -5.96 16.20
N ILE A 192 -4.99 -4.67 15.88
CA ILE A 192 -3.74 -3.90 15.98
C ILE A 192 -3.25 -3.88 17.44
N LEU A 193 -4.12 -3.58 18.39
CA LEU A 193 -3.75 -3.54 19.81
C LEU A 193 -3.35 -4.94 20.31
N ARG A 194 -4.12 -5.97 19.94
CA ARG A 194 -3.80 -7.34 20.30
C ARG A 194 -2.47 -7.82 19.71
N SER A 195 -2.17 -7.45 18.46
CA SER A 195 -0.88 -7.78 17.85
C SER A 195 0.31 -7.16 18.58
N GLN A 196 0.15 -5.98 19.16
CA GLN A 196 1.19 -5.31 19.95
C GLN A 196 1.43 -5.99 21.31
N GLU A 197 0.41 -6.66 21.87
CA GLU A 197 0.56 -7.44 23.09
C GLU A 197 1.24 -8.79 22.84
N LEU A 198 1.10 -9.33 21.64
CA LEU A 198 1.58 -10.67 21.28
C LEU A 198 3.02 -10.66 20.73
N LEU A 199 3.45 -9.55 20.11
CA LEU A 199 4.77 -9.35 19.52
C LEU A 199 5.65 -8.43 20.37
#